data_8fe5d0cd59b2d9e73b613335c2fe0940
#
_entry.id   8fe5d0cd59b2d9e73b613335c2fe0940
#
_cell.length_a   1.000
_cell.length_b   1.000
_cell.length_c   1.000
_cell.angle_alpha   90.00
_cell.angle_beta   90.00
_cell.angle_gamma   90.00
#
_symmetry.space_group_name_H-M   'P 1'
#
loop_
_entity.id
_entity.type
_entity.pdbx_description
1 polymer ?
#
loop_
_entity_poly.entity_id
_entity_poly.type
_entity_poly.pdbx_seq_one_letter_code
_entity_poly.pdbx_strand_id
1 'polypeptide(L)'
;VPRKGIVAVAVPVVLSALLTTGVSPAESQVPLQSPIDITPSSIRVDPHLPQLQVSYGHHVSGDLHYVRKDTAEANGCTVRDHEETEEFEVEPGSGHVTLSGVRYDLVQLHFHTPSEHRFAGHADPLEMHLVHRSTAGALLVVGVPLRVGAPSTVDKILAHLAPECGEEVHLSDIDLNTLLPTNRATARYTGSLTTAPFTEGVQWFLMGEKTVTQATVSRFQSLFYAGNARPVQPLNGRTVKVELPHI
;
A
#
# COMPACT_ATOMS: atom_id res chain seq x y z
N VAL A 1 -92.46 -36.30 -17.12
CA VAL A 1 -91.04 -36.58 -17.20
C VAL A 1 -90.30 -35.25 -17.02
N PRO A 2 -89.59 -34.96 -15.92
CA PRO A 2 -88.90 -33.69 -15.74
C PRO A 2 -87.52 -33.70 -16.37
N ARG A 3 -87.20 -32.62 -17.10
CA ARG A 3 -85.86 -32.33 -17.67
C ARG A 3 -84.90 -31.94 -16.56
N LYS A 4 -83.76 -32.61 -16.52
CA LYS A 4 -82.63 -32.26 -15.66
C LYS A 4 -81.84 -31.07 -16.27
N GLY A 5 -81.77 -29.97 -15.54
CA GLY A 5 -80.96 -28.83 -15.89
C GLY A 5 -79.49 -29.12 -15.60
N ILE A 6 -78.56 -28.78 -16.54
CA ILE A 6 -77.16 -28.85 -16.39
C ILE A 6 -76.68 -27.50 -15.80
N VAL A 7 -76.08 -27.54 -14.64
CA VAL A 7 -75.44 -26.37 -14.00
C VAL A 7 -73.98 -26.33 -14.49
N ALA A 8 -73.63 -25.31 -15.24
CA ALA A 8 -72.24 -25.06 -15.65
C ALA A 8 -71.49 -24.34 -14.50
N VAL A 9 -70.49 -25.01 -13.95
CA VAL A 9 -69.56 -24.44 -12.96
C VAL A 9 -68.46 -23.70 -13.71
N ALA A 10 -68.38 -22.39 -13.59
CA ALA A 10 -67.32 -21.58 -14.09
C ALA A 10 -66.14 -21.63 -13.11
N VAL A 11 -65.01 -22.14 -13.56
CA VAL A 11 -63.73 -22.13 -12.81
C VAL A 11 -62.98 -20.83 -13.14
N PRO A 12 -62.63 -20.00 -12.15
CA PRO A 12 -61.81 -18.82 -12.42
C PRO A 12 -60.38 -19.23 -12.69
N VAL A 13 -59.82 -18.85 -13.85
CA VAL A 13 -58.41 -18.93 -14.19
C VAL A 13 -57.69 -17.80 -13.46
N VAL A 14 -56.96 -18.13 -12.41
CA VAL A 14 -56.03 -17.19 -11.72
C VAL A 14 -54.77 -17.11 -12.55
N LEU A 15 -54.61 -15.99 -13.23
CA LEU A 15 -53.37 -15.64 -13.96
C LEU A 15 -52.32 -15.17 -12.94
N SER A 16 -51.43 -16.08 -12.51
CA SER A 16 -50.28 -15.73 -11.67
C SER A 16 -49.24 -15.01 -12.52
N ALA A 17 -49.13 -13.70 -12.35
CA ALA A 17 -48.04 -12.92 -12.89
C ALA A 17 -46.74 -13.26 -12.13
N LEU A 18 -45.83 -13.98 -12.77
CA LEU A 18 -44.46 -14.17 -12.30
C LEU A 18 -43.74 -12.84 -12.41
N LEU A 19 -43.58 -12.14 -11.30
CA LEU A 19 -42.62 -11.03 -11.17
C LEU A 19 -41.21 -11.63 -11.19
N THR A 20 -40.58 -11.62 -12.36
CA THR A 20 -39.14 -11.84 -12.46
C THR A 20 -38.43 -10.62 -11.88
N THR A 21 -37.99 -10.71 -10.63
CA THR A 21 -37.04 -9.76 -10.08
C THR A 21 -35.72 -9.95 -10.85
N GLY A 22 -35.49 -9.06 -11.80
CA GLY A 22 -34.23 -8.98 -12.51
C GLY A 22 -33.15 -8.64 -11.49
N VAL A 23 -32.35 -9.62 -11.08
CA VAL A 23 -31.09 -9.38 -10.40
C VAL A 23 -30.19 -8.78 -11.48
N SER A 24 -29.98 -7.46 -11.43
CA SER A 24 -28.94 -6.81 -12.22
C SER A 24 -27.61 -7.49 -11.86
N PRO A 25 -26.81 -7.94 -12.84
CA PRO A 25 -25.49 -8.44 -12.55
C PRO A 25 -24.74 -7.34 -11.82
N ALA A 26 -24.15 -7.65 -10.67
CA ALA A 26 -23.26 -6.73 -9.97
C ALA A 26 -22.18 -6.30 -10.97
N GLU A 27 -22.12 -5.02 -11.24
CA GLU A 27 -21.06 -4.43 -12.08
C GLU A 27 -19.74 -4.83 -11.43
N SER A 28 -18.94 -5.65 -12.11
CA SER A 28 -17.64 -6.07 -11.58
C SER A 28 -16.79 -4.80 -11.48
N GLN A 29 -16.55 -4.34 -10.27
CA GLN A 29 -15.69 -3.18 -10.04
C GLN A 29 -14.29 -3.50 -10.57
N VAL A 30 -13.75 -2.58 -11.37
CA VAL A 30 -12.40 -2.71 -11.90
C VAL A 30 -11.41 -2.60 -10.75
N PRO A 31 -10.49 -3.57 -10.56
CA PRO A 31 -9.57 -3.58 -9.43
C PRO A 31 -8.70 -2.31 -9.38
N LEU A 32 -8.56 -1.72 -8.20
CA LEU A 32 -7.74 -0.54 -7.94
C LEU A 32 -6.45 -0.93 -7.20
N GLN A 33 -5.63 -1.74 -7.83
CA GLN A 33 -4.46 -2.36 -7.25
C GLN A 33 -3.21 -1.47 -7.29
N SER A 34 -2.25 -1.74 -6.38
CA SER A 34 -0.91 -1.13 -6.28
C SER A 34 0.17 -2.21 -6.42
N PRO A 35 1.42 -1.85 -6.80
CA PRO A 35 1.88 -0.51 -7.20
C PRO A 35 1.46 -0.12 -8.61
N ILE A 36 1.76 1.11 -9.05
CA ILE A 36 1.47 1.60 -10.42
C ILE A 36 2.71 2.23 -11.06
N ASP A 37 2.69 2.35 -12.40
CA ASP A 37 3.63 3.21 -13.13
C ASP A 37 3.01 4.60 -13.35
N ILE A 38 3.66 5.61 -12.81
CA ILE A 38 3.23 7.01 -12.93
C ILE A 38 3.82 7.60 -14.19
N THR A 39 2.98 7.80 -15.20
CA THR A 39 3.37 8.40 -16.47
C THR A 39 2.88 9.85 -16.55
N PRO A 40 3.46 10.70 -17.39
CA PRO A 40 2.98 12.07 -17.58
C PRO A 40 1.51 12.15 -17.95
N SER A 41 0.99 11.17 -18.68
CA SER A 41 -0.42 11.07 -19.09
C SER A 41 -1.36 10.75 -17.93
N SER A 42 -0.88 10.11 -16.87
CA SER A 42 -1.66 9.74 -15.69
C SER A 42 -1.78 10.89 -14.67
N ILE A 43 -0.91 11.90 -14.76
CA ILE A 43 -0.84 12.99 -13.80
C ILE A 43 -1.93 14.04 -14.07
N ARG A 44 -2.53 14.52 -12.98
CA ARG A 44 -3.42 15.68 -12.96
C ARG A 44 -3.01 16.60 -11.82
N VAL A 45 -2.76 17.87 -12.16
CA VAL A 45 -2.49 18.90 -11.17
C VAL A 45 -3.80 19.28 -10.47
N ASP A 46 -3.81 19.25 -9.15
CA ASP A 46 -4.94 19.66 -8.32
C ASP A 46 -4.44 20.61 -7.23
N PRO A 47 -4.64 21.94 -7.42
CA PRO A 47 -4.15 22.96 -6.47
C PRO A 47 -4.92 22.98 -5.14
N HIS A 48 -6.02 22.22 -5.06
CA HIS A 48 -6.86 22.13 -3.87
C HIS A 48 -6.67 20.85 -3.05
N LEU A 49 -5.60 20.10 -3.33
CA LEU A 49 -5.27 18.91 -2.53
C LEU A 49 -5.04 19.31 -1.07
N PRO A 50 -5.69 18.61 -0.12
CA PRO A 50 -5.45 18.87 1.29
C PRO A 50 -3.99 18.55 1.62
N GLN A 51 -3.33 19.42 2.37
CA GLN A 51 -1.95 19.23 2.75
C GLN A 51 -1.80 18.01 3.68
N LEU A 52 -0.83 17.15 3.41
CA LEU A 52 -0.41 16.07 4.31
C LEU A 52 0.46 16.68 5.41
N GLN A 53 -0.08 16.76 6.62
CA GLN A 53 0.67 17.22 7.79
C GLN A 53 1.42 16.05 8.41
N VAL A 54 2.73 16.18 8.59
CA VAL A 54 3.59 15.13 9.15
C VAL A 54 4.04 15.57 10.54
N SER A 55 3.91 14.68 11.52
CA SER A 55 4.37 14.86 12.88
C SER A 55 5.06 13.57 13.36
N TYR A 56 6.36 13.51 13.17
CA TYR A 56 7.18 12.34 13.51
C TYR A 56 8.14 12.65 14.67
N GLY A 57 8.46 11.62 15.43
CA GLY A 57 9.43 11.70 16.52
C GLY A 57 10.87 11.80 16.03
N HIS A 58 11.74 12.41 16.88
CA HIS A 58 13.17 12.56 16.61
C HIS A 58 14.04 11.46 17.24
N HIS A 59 13.59 10.86 18.33
CA HIS A 59 14.32 9.82 19.07
C HIS A 59 13.42 8.60 19.25
N VAL A 60 13.17 7.91 18.14
CA VAL A 60 12.24 6.79 18.11
C VAL A 60 13.00 5.48 18.27
N SER A 61 12.40 4.56 19.01
CA SER A 61 12.83 3.17 19.13
C SER A 61 11.84 2.24 18.44
N GLY A 62 12.29 1.03 18.16
CA GLY A 62 11.49 -0.02 17.55
C GLY A 62 12.35 -1.23 17.23
N ASP A 63 11.73 -2.23 16.64
CA ASP A 63 12.38 -3.48 16.31
C ASP A 63 12.34 -3.74 14.81
N LEU A 64 13.50 -4.00 14.21
CA LEU A 64 13.63 -4.43 12.83
C LEU A 64 13.56 -5.94 12.80
N HIS A 65 12.63 -6.48 12.03
CA HIS A 65 12.45 -7.92 11.90
C HIS A 65 12.21 -8.32 10.45
N TYR A 66 12.53 -9.57 10.14
CA TYR A 66 12.26 -10.16 8.85
C TYR A 66 10.82 -10.68 8.79
N VAL A 67 9.99 -10.12 7.92
CA VAL A 67 8.60 -10.57 7.69
C VAL A 67 8.61 -11.78 6.78
N ARG A 68 8.27 -12.97 7.32
CA ARG A 68 8.19 -14.23 6.60
C ARG A 68 6.79 -14.48 6.06
N LYS A 69 6.72 -15.00 4.85
CA LYS A 69 5.46 -15.46 4.21
C LYS A 69 5.38 -16.99 4.09
N ASP A 70 6.50 -17.65 4.12
CA ASP A 70 6.66 -19.11 3.97
C ASP A 70 6.66 -19.88 5.31
N THR A 71 6.06 -19.35 6.35
CA THR A 71 6.07 -19.91 7.72
C THR A 71 5.48 -21.32 7.81
N ALA A 72 4.71 -21.74 6.83
CA ALA A 72 4.14 -23.09 6.76
C ALA A 72 5.12 -24.15 6.16
N GLU A 73 6.21 -23.69 5.53
CA GLU A 73 7.19 -24.56 4.89
C GLU A 73 8.21 -25.09 5.90
N ALA A 74 8.56 -26.37 5.79
CA ALA A 74 9.53 -27.03 6.69
C ALA A 74 10.92 -26.37 6.64
N ASN A 75 11.30 -25.78 5.50
CA ASN A 75 12.55 -25.09 5.26
C ASN A 75 12.35 -23.58 5.02
N GLY A 76 11.37 -23.01 5.66
CA GLY A 76 10.97 -21.61 5.44
C GLY A 76 12.06 -20.57 5.65
N CYS A 77 13.17 -20.93 6.34
CA CYS A 77 14.33 -20.06 6.49
C CYS A 77 15.29 -20.06 5.28
N THR A 78 15.00 -20.82 4.25
CA THR A 78 15.86 -20.94 3.05
C THR A 78 15.13 -20.62 1.76
N VAL A 79 13.82 -20.52 1.80
CA VAL A 79 12.94 -20.16 0.67
C VAL A 79 12.58 -18.69 0.79
N ARG A 80 12.82 -17.91 -0.26
CA ARG A 80 12.46 -16.48 -0.32
C ARG A 80 11.18 -16.30 -1.09
N ASP A 81 10.17 -15.70 -0.44
CA ASP A 81 8.97 -15.22 -1.09
C ASP A 81 9.15 -13.75 -1.49
N HIS A 82 8.63 -13.36 -2.65
CA HIS A 82 8.70 -11.98 -3.14
C HIS A 82 7.87 -10.99 -2.31
N GLU A 83 7.02 -11.47 -1.40
CA GLU A 83 6.27 -10.63 -0.45
C GLU A 83 6.98 -10.45 0.89
N GLU A 84 8.14 -11.10 1.10
CA GLU A 84 8.94 -10.97 2.31
C GLU A 84 9.75 -9.67 2.32
N THR A 85 9.99 -9.11 3.49
CA THR A 85 10.72 -7.85 3.63
C THR A 85 11.35 -7.71 5.02
N GLU A 86 12.22 -6.71 5.16
CA GLU A 86 12.60 -6.13 6.45
C GLU A 86 11.58 -5.07 6.85
N GLU A 87 10.99 -5.22 8.03
CA GLU A 87 10.02 -4.30 8.60
C GLU A 87 10.54 -3.73 9.91
N PHE A 88 10.56 -2.40 10.02
CA PHE A 88 10.85 -1.69 11.26
C PHE A 88 9.52 -1.30 11.90
N GLU A 89 9.11 -2.05 12.91
CA GLU A 89 7.96 -1.75 13.74
C GLU A 89 8.34 -0.71 14.79
N VAL A 90 7.67 0.44 14.77
CA VAL A 90 7.95 1.55 15.67
C VAL A 90 7.08 1.47 16.92
N GLU A 91 7.60 1.96 18.06
CA GLU A 91 6.81 2.06 19.27
C GLU A 91 5.55 2.91 19.06
N PRO A 92 4.39 2.53 19.63
CA PRO A 92 3.16 3.30 19.52
C PRO A 92 3.33 4.76 19.94
N GLY A 93 2.84 5.67 19.11
CA GLY A 93 2.97 7.11 19.34
C GLY A 93 4.23 7.75 18.77
N SER A 94 5.11 6.98 18.14
CA SER A 94 6.35 7.46 17.48
C SER A 94 6.12 8.49 16.39
N GLY A 95 4.93 8.52 15.77
CA GLY A 95 4.61 9.49 14.75
C GLY A 95 3.22 9.32 14.18
N HIS A 96 2.78 10.33 13.45
CA HIS A 96 1.52 10.28 12.72
C HIS A 96 1.53 11.25 11.53
N VAL A 97 0.58 11.06 10.63
CA VAL A 97 0.21 12.05 9.64
C VAL A 97 -1.24 12.47 9.83
N THR A 98 -1.58 13.70 9.42
CA THR A 98 -2.96 14.19 9.43
C THR A 98 -3.35 14.62 8.03
N LEU A 99 -4.49 14.13 7.56
CA LEU A 99 -5.07 14.47 6.27
C LEU A 99 -6.53 14.89 6.46
N SER A 100 -6.87 16.12 6.07
CA SER A 100 -8.24 16.67 6.22
C SER A 100 -8.82 16.51 7.64
N GLY A 101 -7.98 16.68 8.68
CA GLY A 101 -8.36 16.54 10.07
C GLY A 101 -8.42 15.09 10.59
N VAL A 102 -8.22 14.10 9.75
CA VAL A 102 -8.13 12.69 10.16
C VAL A 102 -6.68 12.33 10.46
N ARG A 103 -6.43 11.82 11.66
CA ARG A 103 -5.13 11.33 12.11
C ARG A 103 -4.93 9.86 11.70
N TYR A 104 -3.73 9.55 11.21
CA TYR A 104 -3.24 8.21 10.91
C TYR A 104 -1.92 7.99 11.64
N ASP A 105 -1.90 7.10 12.62
CA ASP A 105 -0.69 6.79 13.39
C ASP A 105 0.26 5.92 12.56
N LEU A 106 1.55 6.22 12.61
CA LEU A 106 2.59 5.39 12.00
C LEU A 106 2.65 4.04 12.75
N VAL A 107 2.58 2.96 12.00
CA VAL A 107 2.62 1.59 12.52
C VAL A 107 4.00 0.99 12.28
N GLN A 108 4.47 1.02 11.04
CA GLN A 108 5.73 0.42 10.62
C GLN A 108 6.24 1.07 9.34
N LEU A 109 7.48 0.77 9.01
CA LEU A 109 8.03 1.03 7.68
C LEU A 109 8.80 -0.20 7.18
N HIS A 110 8.76 -0.42 5.88
CA HIS A 110 9.41 -1.58 5.23
C HIS A 110 9.96 -1.21 3.87
N PHE A 111 10.68 -2.15 3.24
CA PHE A 111 11.49 -1.86 2.07
C PHE A 111 11.29 -2.88 0.95
N HIS A 112 11.39 -2.39 -0.28
CA HIS A 112 11.32 -3.19 -1.50
C HIS A 112 12.53 -2.98 -2.40
N THR A 113 12.96 -4.02 -3.11
CA THR A 113 13.97 -3.98 -4.17
C THR A 113 13.51 -4.80 -5.39
N PRO A 114 13.56 -4.21 -6.63
CA PRO A 114 13.64 -2.79 -6.90
C PRO A 114 12.45 -2.01 -6.33
N SER A 115 12.36 -0.69 -6.60
CA SER A 115 11.17 0.06 -6.23
C SER A 115 9.92 -0.54 -6.86
N GLU A 116 8.83 -0.57 -6.10
CA GLU A 116 7.54 -1.09 -6.55
C GLU A 116 6.83 -0.13 -7.49
N HIS A 117 6.79 1.16 -7.12
CA HIS A 117 6.29 2.20 -8.01
C HIS A 117 7.34 2.53 -9.07
N ARG A 118 6.84 2.90 -10.24
CA ARG A 118 7.67 3.37 -11.34
C ARG A 118 7.28 4.78 -11.74
N PHE A 119 8.24 5.52 -12.27
CA PHE A 119 8.04 6.85 -12.86
C PHE A 119 8.48 6.80 -14.31
N ALA A 120 7.49 6.83 -15.23
CA ALA A 120 7.71 6.66 -16.67
C ALA A 120 8.54 5.41 -17.02
N GLY A 121 8.21 4.28 -16.38
CA GLY A 121 8.88 2.99 -16.54
C GLY A 121 10.17 2.82 -15.75
N HIS A 122 10.71 3.90 -15.14
CA HIS A 122 11.93 3.84 -14.34
C HIS A 122 11.63 3.31 -12.93
N ALA A 123 12.49 2.38 -12.46
CA ALA A 123 12.49 1.88 -11.09
C ALA A 123 13.80 2.27 -10.40
N ASP A 124 13.71 2.70 -9.15
CA ASP A 124 14.86 2.95 -8.29
C ASP A 124 15.39 1.65 -7.66
N PRO A 125 16.62 1.64 -7.13
CA PRO A 125 17.19 0.45 -6.48
C PRO A 125 16.35 -0.07 -5.31
N LEU A 126 15.76 0.82 -4.50
CA LEU A 126 14.89 0.48 -3.39
C LEU A 126 13.68 1.43 -3.33
N GLU A 127 12.66 1.03 -2.58
CA GLU A 127 11.55 1.89 -2.14
C GLU A 127 11.24 1.61 -0.67
N MET A 128 10.97 2.68 0.08
CA MET A 128 10.54 2.61 1.47
C MET A 128 9.05 2.97 1.56
N HIS A 129 8.27 2.16 2.28
CA HIS A 129 6.87 2.43 2.61
C HIS A 129 6.72 2.72 4.09
N LEU A 130 6.10 3.85 4.44
CA LEU A 130 5.70 4.16 5.81
C LEU A 130 4.19 3.96 5.90
N VAL A 131 3.78 2.96 6.67
CA VAL A 131 2.38 2.52 6.78
C VAL A 131 1.73 3.17 7.99
N HIS A 132 0.63 3.88 7.74
CA HIS A 132 -0.14 4.56 8.77
C HIS A 132 -1.57 4.03 8.81
N ARG A 133 -2.15 4.04 10.01
CA ARG A 133 -3.51 3.56 10.24
C ARG A 133 -4.30 4.56 11.08
N SER A 134 -5.52 4.88 10.65
CA SER A 134 -6.46 5.66 11.46
C SER A 134 -7.14 4.79 12.52
N THR A 135 -7.77 5.41 13.51
CA THR A 135 -8.60 4.72 14.52
C THR A 135 -9.78 3.96 13.92
N ALA A 136 -10.23 4.35 12.72
CA ALA A 136 -11.27 3.66 11.95
C ALA A 136 -10.72 2.49 11.10
N GLY A 137 -9.39 2.23 11.14
CA GLY A 137 -8.74 1.17 10.37
C GLY A 137 -8.39 1.55 8.93
N ALA A 138 -8.66 2.79 8.48
CA ALA A 138 -8.26 3.24 7.15
C ALA A 138 -6.73 3.35 7.05
N LEU A 139 -6.18 2.96 5.90
CA LEU A 139 -4.74 2.95 5.64
C LEU A 139 -4.31 4.13 4.76
N LEU A 140 -3.18 4.70 5.13
CA LEU A 140 -2.45 5.70 4.35
C LEU A 140 -0.98 5.28 4.29
N VAL A 141 -0.42 5.16 3.10
CA VAL A 141 0.99 4.79 2.90
C VAL A 141 1.74 5.94 2.24
N VAL A 142 2.87 6.31 2.82
CA VAL A 142 3.84 7.20 2.20
C VAL A 142 4.93 6.36 1.56
N GLY A 143 5.06 6.43 0.23
CA GLY A 143 6.12 5.77 -0.53
C GLY A 143 7.25 6.75 -0.85
N VAL A 144 8.49 6.32 -0.66
CA VAL A 144 9.70 7.10 -0.92
C VAL A 144 10.68 6.26 -1.73
N PRO A 145 10.89 6.55 -3.03
CA PRO A 145 11.93 5.92 -3.82
C PRO A 145 13.32 6.22 -3.24
N LEU A 146 14.21 5.23 -3.28
CA LEU A 146 15.56 5.34 -2.71
C LEU A 146 16.60 5.07 -3.78
N ARG A 147 17.41 6.09 -4.10
CA ARG A 147 18.50 5.99 -5.06
C ARG A 147 19.88 6.00 -4.38
N VAL A 148 20.88 5.51 -5.08
CA VAL A 148 22.25 5.55 -4.58
C VAL A 148 22.75 6.98 -4.47
N GLY A 149 23.35 7.32 -3.33
CA GLY A 149 23.88 8.65 -3.06
C GLY A 149 24.50 8.79 -1.67
N ALA A 150 24.38 9.97 -1.11
CA ALA A 150 24.85 10.27 0.24
C ALA A 150 24.12 9.42 1.30
N PRO A 151 24.79 9.07 2.42
CA PRO A 151 24.17 8.32 3.50
C PRO A 151 23.00 9.09 4.13
N SER A 152 22.03 8.35 4.66
CA SER A 152 20.83 8.88 5.31
C SER A 152 20.45 8.04 6.53
N THR A 153 19.37 8.40 7.21
CA THR A 153 18.81 7.60 8.32
C THR A 153 18.36 6.21 7.88
N VAL A 154 18.00 6.03 6.60
CA VAL A 154 17.71 4.68 6.06
C VAL A 154 18.92 3.76 6.17
N ASP A 155 20.13 4.28 5.93
CA ASP A 155 21.37 3.51 6.11
C ASP A 155 21.56 3.05 7.57
N LYS A 156 21.12 3.86 8.55
CA LYS A 156 21.17 3.49 9.96
C LYS A 156 20.19 2.34 10.26
N ILE A 157 18.96 2.40 9.73
CA ILE A 157 17.95 1.34 9.91
C ILE A 157 18.42 0.03 9.26
N LEU A 158 18.93 0.08 8.05
CA LEU A 158 19.37 -1.10 7.29
C LEU A 158 20.85 -1.46 7.51
N ALA A 159 21.51 -0.91 8.55
CA ALA A 159 22.91 -1.23 8.84
C ALA A 159 23.12 -2.69 9.19
N HIS A 160 22.18 -3.27 9.92
CA HIS A 160 22.13 -4.67 10.33
C HIS A 160 20.75 -5.21 10.02
N LEU A 161 20.64 -6.05 8.99
CA LEU A 161 19.38 -6.69 8.63
C LEU A 161 19.05 -7.80 9.63
N ALA A 162 17.78 -7.95 9.94
CA ALA A 162 17.32 -9.06 10.77
C ALA A 162 17.47 -10.38 10.01
N PRO A 163 17.94 -11.45 10.64
CA PRO A 163 18.02 -12.75 9.99
C PRO A 163 16.63 -13.34 9.81
N GLU A 164 16.40 -13.99 8.69
CA GLU A 164 15.11 -14.59 8.30
C GLU A 164 14.46 -15.49 9.36
N CYS A 165 15.26 -16.22 10.11
CA CYS A 165 14.80 -17.06 11.23
C CYS A 165 15.62 -16.78 12.49
N GLY A 166 15.93 -15.51 12.71
CA GLY A 166 16.69 -15.07 13.87
C GLY A 166 15.88 -14.14 14.77
N GLU A 167 16.62 -13.50 15.65
CA GLU A 167 16.08 -12.49 16.55
C GLU A 167 15.91 -11.15 15.84
N GLU A 168 15.00 -10.35 16.32
CA GLU A 168 14.79 -8.96 15.91
C GLU A 168 16.01 -8.11 16.28
N VAL A 169 16.22 -7.05 15.53
CA VAL A 169 17.29 -6.06 15.78
C VAL A 169 16.67 -4.82 16.40
N HIS A 170 16.87 -4.64 17.70
CA HIS A 170 16.41 -3.42 18.37
C HIS A 170 17.17 -2.19 17.88
N LEU A 171 16.44 -1.18 17.43
CA LEU A 171 16.96 0.11 16.98
C LEU A 171 16.46 1.22 17.92
N SER A 172 17.32 2.17 18.22
CA SER A 172 16.98 3.33 19.02
C SER A 172 17.54 4.61 18.42
N ASP A 173 17.03 5.75 18.86
CA ASP A 173 17.49 7.05 18.43
C ASP A 173 17.37 7.26 16.92
N ILE A 174 16.24 6.85 16.33
CA ILE A 174 15.90 7.06 14.92
C ILE A 174 15.09 8.34 14.78
N ASP A 175 15.61 9.30 14.00
CA ASP A 175 14.87 10.51 13.63
C ASP A 175 14.01 10.23 12.39
N LEU A 176 12.72 9.96 12.61
CA LEU A 176 11.77 9.64 11.55
C LEU A 176 11.54 10.81 10.57
N ASN A 177 11.74 12.06 11.01
CA ASN A 177 11.57 13.23 10.13
C ASN A 177 12.59 13.23 9.00
N THR A 178 13.77 12.68 9.26
CA THR A 178 14.87 12.62 8.28
C THR A 178 14.69 11.49 7.26
N LEU A 179 13.73 10.58 7.45
CA LEU A 179 13.38 9.55 6.46
C LEU A 179 12.70 10.13 5.23
N LEU A 180 12.00 11.25 5.37
CA LEU A 180 11.28 11.88 4.29
C LEU A 180 12.16 12.92 3.56
N PRO A 181 11.95 13.15 2.25
CA PRO A 181 12.66 14.21 1.53
C PRO A 181 12.29 15.59 2.07
N THR A 182 13.13 16.60 1.87
CA THR A 182 12.86 17.98 2.29
C THR A 182 11.66 18.57 1.55
N ASN A 183 11.55 18.28 0.25
CA ASN A 183 10.35 18.62 -0.51
C ASN A 183 9.26 17.58 -0.22
N ARG A 184 8.17 18.03 0.40
CA ARG A 184 7.03 17.20 0.83
C ARG A 184 5.92 17.11 -0.23
N ALA A 185 6.16 17.57 -1.46
CA ALA A 185 5.22 17.40 -2.56
C ALA A 185 4.93 15.91 -2.78
N THR A 186 3.69 15.60 -3.07
CA THR A 186 3.22 14.21 -3.19
C THR A 186 2.48 13.97 -4.49
N ALA A 187 2.68 12.80 -5.07
CA ALA A 187 1.80 12.22 -6.08
C ALA A 187 0.85 11.25 -5.40
N ARG A 188 -0.47 11.43 -5.57
CA ARG A 188 -1.50 10.75 -4.77
C ARG A 188 -2.47 9.95 -5.61
N TYR A 189 -2.80 8.77 -5.15
CA TYR A 189 -3.84 7.93 -5.75
C TYR A 189 -4.44 6.97 -4.72
N THR A 190 -5.60 6.39 -5.01
CA THR A 190 -6.18 5.31 -4.22
C THR A 190 -5.83 3.97 -4.86
N GLY A 191 -5.31 3.04 -4.05
CA GLY A 191 -4.87 1.73 -4.48
C GLY A 191 -5.10 0.66 -3.44
N SER A 192 -4.16 -0.29 -3.34
CA SER A 192 -4.20 -1.43 -2.43
C SER A 192 -2.90 -1.55 -1.61
N LEU A 193 -2.88 -2.48 -0.66
CA LEU A 193 -1.62 -3.04 -0.18
C LEU A 193 -0.90 -3.75 -1.33
N THR A 194 0.42 -3.82 -1.27
CA THR A 194 1.26 -4.50 -2.28
C THR A 194 1.61 -5.94 -1.88
N THR A 195 1.20 -6.37 -0.67
CA THR A 195 1.29 -7.73 -0.17
C THR A 195 -0.10 -8.34 0.01
N ALA A 196 -0.20 -9.67 0.00
CA ALA A 196 -1.48 -10.38 0.19
C ALA A 196 -2.14 -9.99 1.53
N PRO A 197 -3.47 -9.81 1.56
CA PRO A 197 -4.47 -10.12 0.55
C PRO A 197 -4.74 -8.97 -0.46
N PHE A 198 -3.83 -8.02 -0.64
CA PHE A 198 -3.93 -6.90 -1.59
C PHE A 198 -5.17 -6.01 -1.37
N THR A 199 -5.49 -5.78 -0.11
CA THR A 199 -6.66 -5.01 0.34
C THR A 199 -6.68 -3.63 -0.28
N GLU A 200 -7.78 -3.28 -0.95
CA GLU A 200 -8.00 -1.98 -1.59
C GLU A 200 -8.44 -0.89 -0.60
N GLY A 201 -8.50 0.36 -1.07
CA GLY A 201 -8.87 1.51 -0.27
C GLY A 201 -7.68 2.20 0.41
N VAL A 202 -6.45 1.79 0.10
CA VAL A 202 -5.23 2.42 0.61
C VAL A 202 -5.01 3.77 -0.08
N GLN A 203 -4.79 4.81 0.70
CA GLN A 203 -4.40 6.13 0.21
C GLN A 203 -2.87 6.19 0.05
N TRP A 204 -2.38 6.31 -1.18
CA TRP A 204 -0.97 6.40 -1.50
C TRP A 204 -0.52 7.84 -1.66
N PHE A 205 0.62 8.17 -1.02
CA PHE A 205 1.30 9.45 -1.07
C PHE A 205 2.76 9.21 -1.45
N LEU A 206 3.08 9.29 -2.74
CA LEU A 206 4.43 9.08 -3.23
C LEU A 206 5.18 10.40 -3.19
N MET A 207 6.30 10.43 -2.50
CA MET A 207 7.19 11.58 -2.38
C MET A 207 8.34 11.52 -3.37
N GLY A 208 9.14 12.57 -3.43
CA GLY A 208 10.37 12.58 -4.20
C GLY A 208 11.41 11.61 -3.63
N GLU A 209 12.46 11.35 -4.41
CA GLU A 209 13.55 10.44 -4.07
C GLU A 209 14.32 10.87 -2.83
N LYS A 210 14.87 9.88 -2.13
CA LYS A 210 15.86 10.04 -1.08
C LYS A 210 17.10 9.19 -1.39
N THR A 211 18.22 9.50 -0.78
CA THR A 211 19.47 8.77 -1.03
C THR A 211 19.80 7.78 0.05
N VAL A 212 20.43 6.69 -0.36
CA VAL A 212 21.08 5.68 0.49
C VAL A 212 22.43 5.32 -0.10
N THR A 213 23.34 4.76 0.70
CA THR A 213 24.64 4.32 0.18
C THR A 213 24.51 3.08 -0.71
N GLN A 214 25.45 2.93 -1.65
CA GLN A 214 25.55 1.69 -2.44
C GLN A 214 25.73 0.45 -1.55
N ALA A 215 26.40 0.59 -0.42
CA ALA A 215 26.60 -0.53 0.52
C ALA A 215 25.25 -1.02 1.10
N THR A 216 24.36 -0.11 1.45
CA THR A 216 23.01 -0.43 1.95
C THR A 216 22.17 -1.10 0.86
N VAL A 217 22.18 -0.55 -0.37
CA VAL A 217 21.50 -1.18 -1.51
C VAL A 217 22.00 -2.61 -1.72
N SER A 218 23.33 -2.79 -1.79
CA SER A 218 23.93 -4.11 -2.03
C SER A 218 23.61 -5.10 -0.91
N ARG A 219 23.61 -4.65 0.35
CA ARG A 219 23.26 -5.49 1.50
C ARG A 219 21.81 -5.96 1.41
N PHE A 220 20.87 -5.06 1.18
CA PHE A 220 19.45 -5.40 1.03
C PHE A 220 19.20 -6.33 -0.16
N GLN A 221 19.80 -6.04 -1.32
CA GLN A 221 19.71 -6.88 -2.51
C GLN A 221 20.37 -8.24 -2.34
N SER A 222 21.36 -8.37 -1.49
CA SER A 222 21.97 -9.69 -1.19
C SER A 222 21.03 -10.56 -0.37
N LEU A 223 20.22 -9.98 0.51
CA LEU A 223 19.19 -10.71 1.24
C LEU A 223 18.01 -11.04 0.32
N PHE A 224 17.52 -10.07 -0.44
CA PHE A 224 16.42 -10.23 -1.39
C PHE A 224 16.93 -10.30 -2.83
N TYR A 225 17.77 -11.30 -3.13
CA TYR A 225 18.49 -11.43 -4.42
C TYR A 225 17.56 -11.60 -5.63
N ALA A 226 16.36 -12.16 -5.44
CA ALA A 226 15.34 -12.30 -6.48
C ALA A 226 14.43 -11.06 -6.59
N GLY A 227 14.63 -10.08 -5.70
CA GLY A 227 13.71 -8.95 -5.51
C GLY A 227 12.51 -9.34 -4.65
N ASN A 228 11.87 -8.33 -4.05
CA ASN A 228 10.65 -8.47 -3.27
C ASN A 228 9.58 -7.45 -3.67
N ALA A 229 9.67 -6.91 -4.88
CA ALA A 229 8.73 -5.94 -5.41
C ALA A 229 7.59 -6.63 -6.17
N ARG A 230 6.35 -6.26 -5.86
CA ARG A 230 5.19 -6.67 -6.65
C ARG A 230 5.25 -6.00 -8.04
N PRO A 231 4.91 -6.72 -9.13
CA PRO A 231 4.78 -6.09 -10.44
C PRO A 231 3.75 -4.95 -10.47
N VAL A 232 4.02 -3.92 -11.28
CA VAL A 232 3.08 -2.81 -11.47
C VAL A 232 1.73 -3.26 -11.98
N GLN A 233 0.67 -2.63 -11.47
CA GLN A 233 -0.71 -2.92 -11.77
C GLN A 233 -1.30 -1.88 -12.73
N PRO A 234 -2.30 -2.23 -13.54
CA PRO A 234 -2.95 -1.29 -14.44
C PRO A 234 -3.57 -0.11 -13.68
N LEU A 235 -3.49 1.08 -14.26
CA LEU A 235 -4.14 2.29 -13.72
C LEU A 235 -5.67 2.16 -13.65
N ASN A 236 -6.26 1.42 -14.57
CA ASN A 236 -7.70 1.18 -14.61
C ASN A 236 -8.52 2.47 -14.52
N GLY A 237 -8.12 3.49 -15.28
CA GLY A 237 -8.79 4.79 -15.33
C GLY A 237 -8.47 5.74 -14.16
N ARG A 238 -7.66 5.32 -13.19
CA ARG A 238 -7.20 6.20 -12.10
C ARG A 238 -6.33 7.32 -12.64
N THR A 239 -6.44 8.47 -11.99
CA THR A 239 -5.50 9.59 -12.17
C THR A 239 -4.64 9.74 -10.92
N VAL A 240 -3.39 10.12 -11.13
CA VAL A 240 -2.46 10.48 -10.06
C VAL A 240 -2.54 11.99 -9.86
N LYS A 241 -2.98 12.41 -8.70
CA LYS A 241 -3.09 13.84 -8.36
C LYS A 241 -1.80 14.35 -7.78
N VAL A 242 -1.34 15.51 -8.26
CA VAL A 242 -0.16 16.20 -7.72
C VAL A 242 -0.52 17.64 -7.35
N GLU A 243 0.05 18.13 -6.26
CA GLU A 243 0.00 19.54 -5.93
C GLU A 243 1.16 20.28 -6.62
N LEU A 244 0.89 21.54 -7.01
CA LEU A 244 1.98 22.41 -7.47
C LEU A 244 2.86 22.77 -6.27
N PRO A 245 4.18 22.86 -6.46
CA PRO A 245 5.04 23.43 -5.42
C PRO A 245 4.53 24.84 -5.11
N HIS A 246 4.33 25.14 -3.85
CA HIS A 246 4.11 26.53 -3.42
C HIS A 246 5.38 27.30 -3.70
N ILE A 247 5.30 28.26 -4.64
CA ILE A 247 6.37 29.20 -4.99
C ILE A 247 6.48 30.28 -3.90
#